data_fd909a5d6ead39bb20301c0777bc018f
#
_entry.id   fd909a5d6ead39bb20301c0777bc018f
#
_cell.length_a   1.000
_cell.length_b   1.000
_cell.length_c   1.000
_cell.angle_alpha   90.00
_cell.angle_beta   90.00
_cell.angle_gamma   90.00
#
_symmetry.space_group_name_H-M   'P 1'
#
loop_
_entity.id
_entity.type
_entity.pdbx_description
1 polymer ?
#
loop_
_entity_poly.entity_id
_entity_poly.type
_entity_poly.pdbx_seq_one_letter_code
_entity_poly.pdbx_strand_id
1 'polypeptide(L)'
;MSVLCAGLVVVRGALAGQQLTPTERATAVATIWAEARYNFAYWDRVRADWDSALGANLKLAAEPQSDLAFYRRLRRLLAVLGDGNAAVTLPLFLRSRLARPPLRLETVGRRPFILDYAENDEMRIARPERLSEIIAVQGVPAETWVRDSVLPEIAAATAADRWQRAIQWMLEGEKGTPLHLLIRVPGGEQRGISVTRSVSLNDRWPFTPPELELDSLPGGVAVVRVNSLADEEVARRFDRAFPDFARVTGLILDLRAAAGGRSEFGYQILARLEDKPFLAARWKTPEYRAAFRAWRMADSVMTWYGPPADTVRSRTDHPTYTGPLAVLASTGTAGAAEDFLVAFRTSGRGMTVGEPSAGTPGDVAAVQLPKSWAVQFSVTRHTFPDGTEFFGAGIKPEIPVTQPVGDFLAGRDAVLERARKYLKTVEGGRGR
;
A
#
# COMPACT_ATOMS: atom_id res chain seq x y z
N MET A 1 27.26 -12.28 46.51
CA MET A 1 26.18 -12.80 45.62
C MET A 1 24.87 -12.08 45.96
N SER A 2 24.71 -10.81 45.63
CA SER A 2 23.45 -10.08 45.92
C SER A 2 23.22 -8.86 45.04
N VAL A 3 23.72 -8.85 43.79
CA VAL A 3 23.54 -7.71 42.89
C VAL A 3 22.72 -8.05 41.63
N LEU A 4 22.46 -9.34 41.35
CA LEU A 4 21.75 -9.74 40.11
C LEU A 4 20.21 -9.70 40.20
N CYS A 5 19.59 -9.63 41.38
CA CYS A 5 18.12 -9.63 41.48
C CYS A 5 17.47 -8.26 41.35
N ALA A 6 18.17 -7.16 41.62
CA ALA A 6 17.58 -5.82 41.56
C ALA A 6 17.38 -5.32 40.12
N GLY A 7 18.26 -5.71 39.18
CA GLY A 7 18.17 -5.28 37.79
C GLY A 7 17.01 -5.88 37.00
N LEU A 8 16.61 -7.12 37.30
CA LEU A 8 15.50 -7.79 36.61
C LEU A 8 14.13 -7.24 37.06
N VAL A 9 14.01 -6.76 38.28
CA VAL A 9 12.75 -6.17 38.78
C VAL A 9 12.51 -4.79 38.19
N VAL A 10 13.57 -3.98 38.01
CA VAL A 10 13.46 -2.64 37.43
C VAL A 10 13.08 -2.72 35.91
N VAL A 11 13.65 -3.67 35.18
CA VAL A 11 13.31 -3.84 33.74
C VAL A 11 11.88 -4.37 33.59
N ARG A 12 11.41 -5.28 34.42
CA ARG A 12 10.00 -5.73 34.45
C ARG A 12 9.04 -4.62 34.83
N GLY A 13 9.37 -3.77 35.77
CA GLY A 13 8.56 -2.63 36.19
C GLY A 13 8.45 -1.56 35.09
N ALA A 14 9.54 -1.25 34.41
CA ALA A 14 9.55 -0.29 33.30
C ALA A 14 8.73 -0.80 32.08
N LEU A 15 8.81 -2.09 31.77
CA LEU A 15 8.03 -2.70 30.69
C LEU A 15 6.55 -2.84 31.07
N ALA A 16 6.23 -3.14 32.33
CA ALA A 16 4.84 -3.22 32.81
C ALA A 16 4.13 -1.85 32.76
N GLY A 17 4.86 -0.75 32.99
CA GLY A 17 4.34 0.62 32.87
C GLY A 17 4.06 1.06 31.42
N GLN A 18 4.60 0.36 30.43
CA GLN A 18 4.39 0.64 29.00
C GLN A 18 3.23 -0.14 28.40
N GLN A 19 2.79 -1.25 29.00
CA GLN A 19 1.66 -2.03 28.51
C GLN A 19 0.33 -1.31 28.74
N LEU A 20 -0.63 -1.51 27.78
CA LEU A 20 -1.97 -0.99 27.92
C LEU A 20 -2.73 -1.73 29.04
N THR A 21 -3.33 -0.99 29.95
CA THR A 21 -4.29 -1.50 30.93
C THR A 21 -5.60 -1.90 30.22
N PRO A 22 -6.45 -2.74 30.85
CA PRO A 22 -7.78 -3.04 30.30
C PRO A 22 -8.61 -1.78 29.99
N THR A 23 -8.56 -0.76 30.87
CA THR A 23 -9.25 0.51 30.67
C THR A 23 -8.71 1.26 29.46
N GLU A 24 -7.38 1.35 29.30
CA GLU A 24 -6.77 2.00 28.13
C GLU A 24 -7.09 1.28 26.82
N ARG A 25 -7.16 -0.06 26.84
CA ARG A 25 -7.61 -0.84 25.67
C ARG A 25 -9.08 -0.58 25.33
N ALA A 26 -9.95 -0.53 26.34
CA ALA A 26 -11.36 -0.20 26.14
C ALA A 26 -11.52 1.22 25.60
N THR A 27 -10.76 2.20 26.13
CA THR A 27 -10.73 3.57 25.61
C THR A 27 -10.29 3.59 24.15
N ALA A 28 -9.23 2.85 23.79
CA ALA A 28 -8.77 2.78 22.40
C ALA A 28 -9.87 2.25 21.45
N VAL A 29 -10.56 1.17 21.83
CA VAL A 29 -11.67 0.60 21.03
C VAL A 29 -12.81 1.60 20.88
N ALA A 30 -13.22 2.26 21.96
CA ALA A 30 -14.31 3.27 21.95
C ALA A 30 -13.93 4.49 21.09
N THR A 31 -12.68 4.95 21.19
CA THR A 31 -12.17 6.06 20.35
C THR A 31 -12.19 5.68 18.87
N ILE A 32 -11.67 4.50 18.51
CA ILE A 32 -11.68 4.02 17.11
C ILE A 32 -13.11 3.95 16.58
N TRP A 33 -14.04 3.41 17.38
CA TRP A 33 -15.43 3.31 16.99
C TRP A 33 -16.05 4.66 16.71
N ALA A 34 -15.89 5.64 17.62
CA ALA A 34 -16.46 6.98 17.50
C ALA A 34 -15.84 7.73 16.31
N GLU A 35 -14.54 7.74 16.21
CA GLU A 35 -13.82 8.46 15.15
C GLU A 35 -14.15 7.89 13.77
N ALA A 36 -14.15 6.57 13.59
CA ALA A 36 -14.53 5.98 12.32
C ALA A 36 -15.99 6.24 11.97
N ARG A 37 -16.90 6.17 12.96
CA ARG A 37 -18.34 6.39 12.74
C ARG A 37 -18.65 7.76 12.17
N TYR A 38 -17.91 8.78 12.57
CA TYR A 38 -18.20 10.17 12.21
C TYR A 38 -17.26 10.74 11.14
N ASN A 39 -16.08 10.18 10.97
CA ASN A 39 -15.05 10.76 10.11
C ASN A 39 -14.65 9.88 8.91
N PHE A 40 -14.98 8.57 8.92
CA PHE A 40 -14.62 7.72 7.81
C PHE A 40 -15.40 8.07 6.53
N ALA A 41 -14.68 8.44 5.48
CA ALA A 41 -15.27 8.99 4.27
C ALA A 41 -16.13 7.99 3.46
N TYR A 42 -15.89 6.70 3.61
CA TYR A 42 -16.60 5.64 2.88
C TYR A 42 -17.54 4.84 3.78
N TRP A 43 -18.16 5.50 4.74
CA TRP A 43 -19.05 4.87 5.71
C TRP A 43 -20.19 4.07 5.07
N ASP A 44 -20.73 4.53 3.95
CA ASP A 44 -21.76 3.86 3.16
C ASP A 44 -21.31 2.52 2.54
N ARG A 45 -20.02 2.25 2.54
CA ARG A 45 -19.42 0.99 2.07
C ARG A 45 -19.20 -0.03 3.18
N VAL A 46 -19.28 0.37 4.45
CA VAL A 46 -19.14 -0.52 5.60
C VAL A 46 -20.38 -1.41 5.70
N ARG A 47 -20.21 -2.71 5.47
CA ARG A 47 -21.31 -3.68 5.48
C ARG A 47 -21.53 -4.34 6.84
N ALA A 48 -20.54 -4.29 7.72
CA ALA A 48 -20.61 -4.90 9.03
C ALA A 48 -21.42 -4.04 10.01
N ASP A 49 -22.04 -4.69 10.97
CA ASP A 49 -22.66 -4.02 12.11
C ASP A 49 -21.53 -3.47 13.03
N TRP A 50 -21.27 -2.17 12.88
CA TRP A 50 -20.19 -1.49 13.58
C TRP A 50 -20.46 -1.37 15.09
N ASP A 51 -21.72 -1.26 15.50
CA ASP A 51 -22.09 -1.21 16.91
C ASP A 51 -21.93 -2.59 17.59
N SER A 52 -22.29 -3.66 16.92
CA SER A 52 -21.99 -5.02 17.37
C SER A 52 -20.46 -5.26 17.45
N ALA A 53 -19.70 -4.72 16.50
CA ALA A 53 -18.22 -4.80 16.53
C ALA A 53 -17.65 -4.06 17.75
N LEU A 54 -18.21 -2.90 18.14
CA LEU A 54 -17.83 -2.21 19.37
C LEU A 54 -18.04 -3.13 20.60
N GLY A 55 -19.24 -3.65 20.76
CA GLY A 55 -19.59 -4.49 21.93
C GLY A 55 -18.68 -5.72 22.05
N ALA A 56 -18.40 -6.40 20.95
CA ALA A 56 -17.51 -7.55 20.92
C ALA A 56 -16.06 -7.15 21.30
N ASN A 57 -15.55 -6.07 20.73
CA ASN A 57 -14.18 -5.63 20.98
C ASN A 57 -13.99 -5.05 22.40
N LEU A 58 -15.00 -4.41 23.00
CA LEU A 58 -14.95 -3.96 24.39
C LEU A 58 -14.82 -5.14 25.37
N LYS A 59 -15.59 -6.23 25.16
CA LYS A 59 -15.46 -7.46 25.96
C LYS A 59 -14.04 -8.01 25.87
N LEU A 60 -13.52 -8.15 24.66
CA LEU A 60 -12.18 -8.66 24.41
C LEU A 60 -11.07 -7.73 24.93
N ALA A 61 -11.27 -6.42 24.98
CA ALA A 61 -10.33 -5.46 25.54
C ALA A 61 -10.14 -5.62 27.06
N ALA A 62 -11.17 -6.08 27.77
CA ALA A 62 -11.13 -6.34 29.19
C ALA A 62 -10.36 -7.63 29.56
N GLU A 63 -10.24 -8.58 28.63
CA GLU A 63 -9.56 -9.86 28.85
C GLU A 63 -8.04 -9.68 29.00
N PRO A 64 -7.38 -10.50 29.84
CA PRO A 64 -5.93 -10.55 29.89
C PRO A 64 -5.33 -10.91 28.53
N GLN A 65 -4.46 -10.06 28.01
CA GLN A 65 -3.82 -10.29 26.70
C GLN A 65 -2.53 -9.46 26.59
N SER A 66 -1.63 -9.89 25.72
CA SER A 66 -0.45 -9.10 25.37
C SER A 66 -0.81 -7.95 24.44
N ASP A 67 0.02 -6.89 24.42
CA ASP A 67 -0.15 -5.77 23.51
C ASP A 67 -0.05 -6.20 22.02
N LEU A 68 0.75 -7.23 21.70
CA LEU A 68 0.78 -7.79 20.34
C LEU A 68 -0.52 -8.50 19.96
N ALA A 69 -1.16 -9.19 20.91
CA ALA A 69 -2.47 -9.80 20.69
C ALA A 69 -3.53 -8.71 20.49
N PHE A 70 -3.48 -7.63 21.27
CA PHE A 70 -4.37 -6.48 21.13
C PHE A 70 -4.14 -5.76 19.79
N TYR A 71 -2.89 -5.57 19.36
CA TYR A 71 -2.55 -5.03 18.03
C TYR A 71 -3.24 -5.80 16.90
N ARG A 72 -3.17 -7.13 16.91
CA ARG A 72 -3.84 -7.96 15.90
C ARG A 72 -5.36 -7.81 15.94
N ARG A 73 -5.95 -7.63 17.12
CA ARG A 73 -7.40 -7.35 17.27
C ARG A 73 -7.76 -6.01 16.65
N LEU A 74 -6.98 -4.95 16.89
CA LEU A 74 -7.21 -3.64 16.27
C LEU A 74 -7.08 -3.70 14.74
N ARG A 75 -6.11 -4.45 14.22
CA ARG A 75 -6.00 -4.67 12.76
C ARG A 75 -7.27 -5.32 12.20
N ARG A 76 -7.79 -6.34 12.88
CA ARG A 76 -9.06 -6.99 12.48
C ARG A 76 -10.24 -6.03 12.54
N LEU A 77 -10.30 -5.19 13.56
CA LEU A 77 -11.34 -4.16 13.67
C LEU A 77 -11.26 -3.16 12.51
N LEU A 78 -10.07 -2.66 12.20
CA LEU A 78 -9.89 -1.73 11.07
C LEU A 78 -10.13 -2.39 9.71
N ALA A 79 -9.81 -3.68 9.56
CA ALA A 79 -10.06 -4.41 8.31
C ALA A 79 -11.55 -4.45 7.94
N VAL A 80 -12.46 -4.30 8.92
CA VAL A 80 -13.92 -4.22 8.70
C VAL A 80 -14.30 -2.98 7.87
N LEU A 81 -13.52 -1.90 7.95
CA LEU A 81 -13.77 -0.68 7.18
C LEU A 81 -13.56 -0.90 5.66
N GLY A 82 -12.81 -1.93 5.26
CA GLY A 82 -12.49 -2.15 3.85
C GLY A 82 -11.67 -1.01 3.24
N ASP A 83 -10.85 -0.33 4.04
CA ASP A 83 -10.06 0.82 3.66
C ASP A 83 -8.57 0.46 3.65
N GLY A 84 -7.91 0.49 2.50
CA GLY A 84 -6.49 0.18 2.40
C GLY A 84 -5.56 1.22 3.03
N ASN A 85 -6.08 2.37 3.41
CA ASN A 85 -5.37 3.38 4.20
C ASN A 85 -5.51 3.15 5.71
N ALA A 86 -6.44 2.27 6.14
CA ALA A 86 -6.63 1.99 7.55
C ALA A 86 -5.46 1.19 8.12
N ALA A 87 -4.84 1.72 9.16
CA ALA A 87 -3.66 1.12 9.78
C ALA A 87 -3.59 1.41 11.29
N VAL A 88 -2.91 0.51 12.00
CA VAL A 88 -2.54 0.70 13.42
C VAL A 88 -1.06 1.07 13.50
N THR A 89 -0.75 2.19 14.11
CA THR A 89 0.62 2.60 14.43
C THR A 89 0.97 2.18 15.84
N LEU A 90 2.02 1.40 15.97
CA LEU A 90 2.55 0.92 17.24
C LEU A 90 3.60 1.89 17.80
N PRO A 91 3.71 2.01 19.16
CA PRO A 91 4.90 2.58 19.79
C PRO A 91 6.17 1.86 19.35
N LEU A 92 7.29 2.58 19.26
CA LEU A 92 8.55 2.04 18.74
C LEU A 92 9.01 0.76 19.46
N PHE A 93 8.82 0.68 20.79
CA PHE A 93 9.24 -0.49 21.58
C PHE A 93 8.43 -1.76 21.24
N LEU A 94 7.16 -1.64 20.84
CA LEU A 94 6.36 -2.78 20.37
C LEU A 94 6.66 -3.10 18.91
N ARG A 95 6.82 -2.07 18.09
CA ARG A 95 7.16 -2.23 16.70
C ARG A 95 8.49 -2.95 16.50
N SER A 96 9.47 -2.73 17.41
CA SER A 96 10.76 -3.45 17.41
C SER A 96 10.63 -4.95 17.72
N ARG A 97 9.52 -5.37 18.33
CA ARG A 97 9.23 -6.79 18.60
C ARG A 97 8.61 -7.54 17.43
N LEU A 98 8.16 -6.82 16.42
CA LEU A 98 7.67 -7.39 15.16
C LEU A 98 8.78 -7.40 14.13
N ALA A 99 8.85 -8.49 13.37
CA ALA A 99 9.85 -8.67 12.35
C ALA A 99 9.35 -9.61 11.24
N ARG A 100 10.08 -9.63 10.16
CA ARG A 100 9.92 -10.59 9.06
C ARG A 100 11.28 -11.12 8.63
N PRO A 101 11.34 -12.30 8.00
CA PRO A 101 12.58 -12.78 7.42
C PRO A 101 13.02 -11.84 6.28
N PRO A 102 14.31 -11.73 5.99
CA PRO A 102 14.84 -10.86 4.93
C PRO A 102 14.56 -11.44 3.52
N LEU A 103 13.29 -11.71 3.24
CA LEU A 103 12.78 -12.20 1.96
C LEU A 103 11.83 -11.17 1.35
N ARG A 104 12.09 -10.74 0.12
CA ARG A 104 11.14 -9.95 -0.66
C ARG A 104 10.18 -10.89 -1.37
N LEU A 105 8.89 -10.75 -1.08
CA LEU A 105 7.84 -11.54 -1.71
C LEU A 105 7.15 -10.77 -2.83
N GLU A 106 6.74 -11.49 -3.86
CA GLU A 106 5.95 -10.98 -4.97
C GLU A 106 4.72 -11.87 -5.19
N THR A 107 3.63 -11.25 -5.63
CA THR A 107 2.37 -11.92 -5.92
C THR A 107 2.20 -12.05 -7.43
N VAL A 108 2.18 -13.26 -7.95
CA VAL A 108 1.87 -13.52 -9.36
C VAL A 108 0.82 -14.61 -9.46
N GLY A 109 -0.32 -14.32 -10.10
CA GLY A 109 -1.43 -15.24 -10.20
C GLY A 109 -1.94 -15.71 -8.82
N ARG A 110 -2.00 -14.83 -7.83
CA ARG A 110 -2.35 -15.09 -6.41
C ARG A 110 -1.37 -16.01 -5.67
N ARG A 111 -0.23 -16.36 -6.25
CA ARG A 111 0.79 -17.25 -5.66
C ARG A 111 1.92 -16.42 -5.07
N PRO A 112 2.47 -16.79 -3.88
CA PRO A 112 3.59 -16.09 -3.26
C PRO A 112 4.93 -16.61 -3.82
N PHE A 113 5.72 -15.70 -4.39
CA PHE A 113 7.05 -15.99 -4.88
C PHE A 113 8.11 -15.24 -4.09
N ILE A 114 9.26 -15.85 -3.86
CA ILE A 114 10.47 -15.20 -3.33
C ILE A 114 11.12 -14.45 -4.49
N LEU A 115 10.92 -13.13 -4.55
CA LEU A 115 11.53 -12.31 -5.59
C LEU A 115 13.02 -12.08 -5.32
N ASP A 116 13.35 -11.84 -4.04
CA ASP A 116 14.72 -11.56 -3.61
C ASP A 116 14.93 -11.90 -2.14
N TYR A 117 16.18 -11.97 -1.69
CA TYR A 117 16.56 -12.18 -0.29
C TYR A 117 17.88 -11.46 0.02
N ALA A 118 18.06 -11.04 1.29
CA ALA A 118 19.30 -10.38 1.70
C ALA A 118 20.47 -11.38 1.73
N GLU A 119 21.63 -10.96 1.28
CA GLU A 119 22.85 -11.76 1.30
C GLU A 119 23.50 -11.71 2.68
N ASN A 120 23.11 -12.63 3.55
CA ASN A 120 23.65 -12.80 4.91
C ASN A 120 23.89 -14.28 5.22
N ASP A 121 24.50 -14.57 6.38
CA ASP A 121 24.86 -15.94 6.79
C ASP A 121 23.62 -16.85 6.90
N GLU A 122 22.53 -16.34 7.44
CA GLU A 122 21.27 -17.07 7.57
C GLU A 122 20.75 -17.50 6.19
N MET A 123 20.71 -16.59 5.22
CA MET A 123 20.22 -16.90 3.88
C MET A 123 21.18 -17.81 3.12
N ARG A 124 22.49 -17.74 3.38
CA ARG A 124 23.47 -18.71 2.83
C ARG A 124 23.22 -20.12 3.34
N ILE A 125 22.80 -20.28 4.60
CA ILE A 125 22.44 -21.56 5.20
C ILE A 125 21.08 -22.04 4.70
N ALA A 126 20.07 -21.18 4.74
CA ALA A 126 18.71 -21.50 4.31
C ALA A 126 18.61 -21.77 2.80
N ARG A 127 19.49 -21.14 2.02
CA ARG A 127 19.55 -21.25 0.54
C ARG A 127 18.19 -21.04 -0.13
N PRO A 128 17.47 -19.93 0.15
CA PRO A 128 16.32 -19.60 -0.66
C PRO A 128 16.80 -19.42 -2.11
N GLU A 129 15.93 -19.71 -3.05
CA GLU A 129 16.22 -19.48 -4.47
C GLU A 129 15.24 -18.44 -5.01
N ARG A 130 15.73 -17.46 -5.79
CA ARG A 130 14.87 -16.45 -6.42
C ARG A 130 13.87 -17.12 -7.33
N LEU A 131 12.69 -16.54 -7.42
CA LEU A 131 11.53 -17.04 -8.16
C LEU A 131 10.95 -18.36 -7.62
N SER A 132 11.40 -18.84 -6.45
CA SER A 132 10.74 -19.97 -5.80
C SER A 132 9.35 -19.58 -5.29
N GLU A 133 8.39 -20.47 -5.48
CA GLU A 133 7.06 -20.36 -4.91
C GLU A 133 7.05 -20.87 -3.45
N ILE A 134 6.46 -20.11 -2.53
CA ILE A 134 6.18 -20.61 -1.18
C ILE A 134 4.89 -21.41 -1.24
N ILE A 135 4.96 -22.73 -1.07
CA ILE A 135 3.79 -23.61 -1.13
C ILE A 135 3.22 -23.99 0.23
N ALA A 136 4.02 -23.87 1.30
CA ALA A 136 3.51 -24.01 2.68
C ALA A 136 4.32 -23.18 3.68
N VAL A 137 3.66 -22.75 4.76
CA VAL A 137 4.25 -22.06 5.92
C VAL A 137 3.90 -22.85 7.17
N GLN A 138 4.89 -23.25 7.97
CA GLN A 138 4.69 -24.06 9.20
C GLN A 138 3.84 -25.33 8.95
N GLY A 139 4.02 -25.98 7.81
CA GLY A 139 3.27 -27.17 7.41
C GLY A 139 1.84 -26.89 6.89
N VAL A 140 1.38 -25.64 6.91
CA VAL A 140 0.06 -25.25 6.39
C VAL A 140 0.21 -24.76 4.95
N PRO A 141 -0.62 -25.22 3.98
CA PRO A 141 -0.60 -24.71 2.61
C PRO A 141 -0.65 -23.18 2.57
N ALA A 142 0.17 -22.55 1.72
CA ALA A 142 0.34 -21.09 1.70
C ALA A 142 -0.99 -20.33 1.49
N GLU A 143 -1.86 -20.83 0.62
CA GLU A 143 -3.18 -20.22 0.41
C GLU A 143 -4.05 -20.30 1.67
N THR A 144 -4.07 -21.43 2.36
CA THR A 144 -4.77 -21.60 3.64
C THR A 144 -4.20 -20.70 4.73
N TRP A 145 -2.86 -20.64 4.83
CA TRP A 145 -2.17 -19.75 5.75
C TRP A 145 -2.56 -18.30 5.53
N VAL A 146 -2.50 -17.83 4.28
CA VAL A 146 -2.89 -16.46 3.91
C VAL A 146 -4.35 -16.21 4.24
N ARG A 147 -5.26 -17.09 3.81
CA ARG A 147 -6.71 -16.92 3.99
C ARG A 147 -7.11 -16.88 5.46
N ASP A 148 -6.60 -17.79 6.27
CA ASP A 148 -7.13 -18.02 7.63
C ASP A 148 -6.36 -17.24 8.70
N SER A 149 -5.04 -16.98 8.48
CA SER A 149 -4.19 -16.35 9.47
C SER A 149 -3.84 -14.88 9.16
N VAL A 150 -3.82 -14.47 7.89
CA VAL A 150 -3.31 -13.15 7.47
C VAL A 150 -4.44 -12.24 7.01
N LEU A 151 -5.25 -12.67 6.04
CA LEU A 151 -6.33 -11.86 5.46
C LEU A 151 -7.27 -11.22 6.47
N PRO A 152 -7.64 -11.87 7.61
CA PRO A 152 -8.50 -11.21 8.60
C PRO A 152 -7.93 -9.93 9.19
N GLU A 153 -6.62 -9.74 9.12
CA GLU A 153 -5.90 -8.57 9.66
C GLU A 153 -5.54 -7.53 8.59
N ILE A 154 -5.88 -7.77 7.32
CA ILE A 154 -5.54 -6.90 6.21
C ILE A 154 -6.71 -5.98 5.87
N ALA A 155 -6.52 -4.70 6.10
CA ALA A 155 -7.39 -3.65 5.60
C ALA A 155 -7.02 -3.34 4.13
N ALA A 156 -8.01 -3.39 3.25
CA ALA A 156 -7.85 -3.08 1.83
C ALA A 156 -9.22 -2.84 1.19
N ALA A 157 -9.26 -2.01 0.16
CA ALA A 157 -10.51 -1.65 -0.50
C ALA A 157 -10.91 -2.69 -1.57
N THR A 158 -9.95 -3.31 -2.26
CA THR A 158 -10.20 -4.36 -3.25
C THR A 158 -9.70 -5.72 -2.78
N ALA A 159 -10.31 -6.79 -3.31
CA ALA A 159 -9.86 -8.16 -3.03
C ALA A 159 -8.45 -8.44 -3.56
N ALA A 160 -8.06 -7.82 -4.68
CA ALA A 160 -6.74 -7.96 -5.27
C ALA A 160 -5.67 -7.32 -4.38
N ASP A 161 -5.86 -6.06 -3.95
CA ASP A 161 -4.96 -5.36 -3.03
C ASP A 161 -4.86 -6.09 -1.69
N ARG A 162 -6.00 -6.57 -1.16
CA ARG A 162 -6.03 -7.33 0.08
C ARG A 162 -5.18 -8.59 0.00
N TRP A 163 -5.26 -9.32 -1.10
CA TRP A 163 -4.50 -10.53 -1.31
C TRP A 163 -3.01 -10.24 -1.47
N GLN A 164 -2.64 -9.24 -2.28
CA GLN A 164 -1.26 -8.82 -2.46
C GLN A 164 -0.60 -8.40 -1.14
N ARG A 165 -1.27 -7.55 -0.36
CA ARG A 165 -0.79 -7.15 0.97
C ARG A 165 -0.66 -8.34 1.91
N ALA A 166 -1.63 -9.27 1.88
CA ALA A 166 -1.57 -10.46 2.71
C ALA A 166 -0.34 -11.32 2.38
N ILE A 167 0.04 -11.47 1.12
CA ILE A 167 1.28 -12.17 0.73
C ILE A 167 2.51 -11.40 1.22
N GLN A 168 2.56 -10.09 1.05
CA GLN A 168 3.69 -9.29 1.53
C GLN A 168 3.89 -9.39 3.06
N TRP A 169 2.82 -9.63 3.81
CA TRP A 169 2.82 -9.67 5.28
C TRP A 169 2.74 -11.08 5.88
N MET A 170 2.59 -12.12 5.03
CA MET A 170 2.32 -13.49 5.49
C MET A 170 3.41 -14.09 6.38
N LEU A 171 4.61 -13.55 6.35
CA LEU A 171 5.74 -14.02 7.14
C LEU A 171 6.04 -13.14 8.37
N GLU A 172 5.26 -12.05 8.61
CA GLU A 172 5.43 -11.19 9.77
C GLU A 172 5.06 -11.91 11.07
N GLY A 173 5.77 -11.58 12.14
CA GLY A 173 5.48 -12.09 13.47
C GLY A 173 6.48 -11.60 14.51
N GLU A 174 6.59 -12.30 15.63
CA GLU A 174 7.47 -11.90 16.71
C GLU A 174 8.95 -12.11 16.33
N LYS A 175 9.76 -11.06 16.58
CA LYS A 175 11.20 -11.05 16.26
C LYS A 175 11.93 -12.23 16.90
N GLY A 176 12.85 -12.82 16.14
CA GLY A 176 13.66 -13.95 16.58
C GLY A 176 12.96 -15.32 16.45
N THR A 177 11.69 -15.36 16.05
CA THR A 177 10.99 -16.65 15.88
C THR A 177 11.30 -17.29 14.53
N PRO A 178 11.56 -18.62 14.50
CA PRO A 178 11.81 -19.35 13.27
C PRO A 178 10.53 -19.57 12.47
N LEU A 179 10.69 -19.70 11.15
CA LEU A 179 9.67 -20.09 10.18
C LEU A 179 10.18 -21.24 9.34
N HIS A 180 9.36 -22.28 9.22
CA HIS A 180 9.61 -23.39 8.29
C HIS A 180 8.76 -23.17 7.04
N LEU A 181 9.42 -23.03 5.90
CA LEU A 181 8.78 -22.84 4.60
C LEU A 181 9.03 -24.07 3.73
N LEU A 182 8.00 -24.54 3.05
CA LEU A 182 8.15 -25.45 1.92
C LEU A 182 8.10 -24.61 0.66
N ILE A 183 9.17 -24.64 -0.12
CA ILE A 183 9.29 -23.89 -1.37
C ILE A 183 9.35 -24.83 -2.57
N ARG A 184 8.85 -24.34 -3.71
CA ARG A 184 9.06 -24.98 -5.02
C ARG A 184 9.99 -24.08 -5.83
N VAL A 185 11.21 -24.60 -6.12
CA VAL A 185 12.17 -23.85 -6.93
C VAL A 185 11.75 -23.82 -8.42
N PRO A 186 12.30 -22.91 -9.24
CA PRO A 186 11.92 -22.78 -10.66
C PRO A 186 12.00 -24.10 -11.45
N GLY A 187 12.94 -25.01 -11.09
CA GLY A 187 13.06 -26.36 -11.66
C GLY A 187 11.97 -27.35 -11.26
N GLY A 188 11.03 -26.96 -10.36
CA GLY A 188 9.89 -27.78 -9.92
C GLY A 188 10.17 -28.64 -8.68
N GLU A 189 11.42 -28.79 -8.25
CA GLU A 189 11.79 -29.49 -7.01
C GLU A 189 11.19 -28.77 -5.79
N GLN A 190 10.77 -29.52 -4.79
CA GLN A 190 10.28 -29.00 -3.52
C GLN A 190 11.29 -29.27 -2.41
N ARG A 191 11.56 -28.24 -1.61
CA ARG A 191 12.42 -28.38 -0.44
C ARG A 191 11.96 -27.53 0.73
N GLY A 192 12.23 -28.01 1.94
CA GLY A 192 12.04 -27.26 3.18
C GLY A 192 13.20 -26.31 3.43
N ILE A 193 12.91 -25.09 3.82
CA ILE A 193 13.89 -24.12 4.33
C ILE A 193 13.44 -23.60 5.69
N SER A 194 14.39 -23.21 6.54
CA SER A 194 14.13 -22.53 7.80
C SER A 194 14.72 -21.14 7.74
N VAL A 195 13.90 -20.12 8.07
CA VAL A 195 14.30 -18.73 8.10
C VAL A 195 13.80 -18.08 9.41
N THR A 196 14.48 -17.04 9.88
CA THR A 196 14.13 -16.35 11.12
C THR A 196 13.51 -15.00 10.81
N ARG A 197 12.55 -14.56 11.61
CA ARG A 197 12.05 -13.18 11.60
C ARG A 197 13.10 -12.25 12.21
N SER A 198 14.10 -11.87 11.42
CA SER A 198 15.28 -11.15 11.88
C SER A 198 15.22 -9.64 11.63
N VAL A 199 14.55 -9.18 10.57
CA VAL A 199 14.44 -7.76 10.22
C VAL A 199 13.24 -7.14 10.93
N SER A 200 13.51 -6.33 11.95
CA SER A 200 12.47 -5.62 12.71
C SER A 200 11.73 -4.62 11.83
N LEU A 201 10.46 -4.34 12.16
CA LEU A 201 9.69 -3.29 11.48
C LEU A 201 10.22 -1.86 11.74
N ASN A 202 11.15 -1.69 12.70
CA ASN A 202 11.88 -0.44 12.91
C ASN A 202 13.15 -0.36 12.06
N ASP A 203 13.66 -1.47 11.56
CA ASP A 203 14.85 -1.51 10.74
C ASP A 203 14.52 -1.09 9.31
N ARG A 204 15.50 -0.51 8.62
CA ARG A 204 15.35 -0.23 7.19
C ARG A 204 15.17 -1.55 6.44
N TRP A 205 14.11 -1.62 5.64
CA TRP A 205 13.86 -2.81 4.82
C TRP A 205 14.94 -2.93 3.72
N PRO A 206 15.65 -4.07 3.60
CA PRO A 206 16.77 -4.22 2.68
C PRO A 206 16.41 -3.98 1.20
N PHE A 207 15.14 -4.21 0.85
CA PHE A 207 14.65 -4.15 -0.52
C PHE A 207 13.81 -2.87 -0.78
N THR A 208 13.94 -1.84 0.04
CA THR A 208 13.30 -0.56 -0.24
C THR A 208 13.93 0.06 -1.48
N PRO A 209 13.18 0.19 -2.59
CA PRO A 209 13.73 0.77 -3.81
C PRO A 209 14.00 2.27 -3.61
N PRO A 210 14.88 2.87 -4.42
CA PRO A 210 14.96 4.32 -4.54
C PRO A 210 13.60 4.90 -4.93
N GLU A 211 13.31 6.13 -4.52
CA GLU A 211 12.03 6.79 -4.84
C GLU A 211 11.81 6.94 -6.34
N LEU A 212 12.91 7.14 -7.09
CA LEU A 212 12.91 7.26 -8.54
C LEU A 212 14.10 6.50 -9.12
N GLU A 213 13.83 5.72 -10.17
CA GLU A 213 14.85 5.01 -10.95
C GLU A 213 14.65 5.30 -12.44
N LEU A 214 15.76 5.45 -13.17
CA LEU A 214 15.78 5.65 -14.62
C LEU A 214 16.47 4.46 -15.28
N ASP A 215 15.82 3.93 -16.30
CA ASP A 215 16.34 2.82 -17.11
C ASP A 215 16.12 3.11 -18.61
N SER A 216 16.87 2.42 -19.47
CA SER A 216 16.81 2.58 -20.92
C SER A 216 16.54 1.24 -21.58
N LEU A 217 15.62 1.22 -22.53
CA LEU A 217 15.28 0.04 -23.31
C LEU A 217 15.75 0.21 -24.77
N PRO A 218 16.03 -0.91 -25.48
CA PRO A 218 16.36 -0.85 -26.89
C PRO A 218 15.28 -0.14 -27.71
N GLY A 219 15.71 0.68 -28.67
CA GLY A 219 14.82 1.48 -29.53
C GLY A 219 14.56 2.89 -28.99
N GLY A 220 15.42 3.39 -28.07
CA GLY A 220 15.33 4.77 -27.58
C GLY A 220 14.16 5.02 -26.62
N VAL A 221 13.66 4.00 -25.95
CA VAL A 221 12.59 4.11 -24.96
C VAL A 221 13.19 4.24 -23.57
N ALA A 222 12.79 5.27 -22.80
CA ALA A 222 13.13 5.39 -21.39
C ALA A 222 12.03 4.81 -20.49
N VAL A 223 12.44 4.26 -19.35
CA VAL A 223 11.54 3.84 -18.27
C VAL A 223 11.91 4.62 -17.02
N VAL A 224 10.98 5.41 -16.52
CA VAL A 224 11.10 6.11 -15.23
C VAL A 224 10.20 5.42 -14.22
N ARG A 225 10.79 4.76 -13.22
CA ARG A 225 10.04 4.15 -12.12
C ARG A 225 9.92 5.17 -11.00
N VAL A 226 8.69 5.49 -10.65
CA VAL A 226 8.37 6.31 -9.47
C VAL A 226 7.83 5.35 -8.41
N ASN A 227 8.65 5.05 -7.42
CA ASN A 227 8.34 4.05 -6.40
C ASN A 227 7.67 4.67 -5.14
N SER A 228 7.69 6.00 -5.02
CA SER A 228 7.09 6.72 -3.90
C SER A 228 6.74 8.15 -4.30
N LEU A 229 5.66 8.69 -3.75
CA LEU A 229 5.29 10.11 -3.80
C LEU A 229 5.28 10.73 -2.38
N ALA A 230 6.00 10.14 -1.44
CA ALA A 230 5.97 10.56 -0.04
C ALA A 230 6.72 11.87 0.22
N ASP A 231 7.74 12.18 -0.57
CA ASP A 231 8.60 13.36 -0.40
C ASP A 231 8.69 14.16 -1.71
N GLU A 232 8.78 15.49 -1.60
CA GLU A 232 8.96 16.41 -2.72
C GLU A 232 10.24 16.12 -3.52
N GLU A 233 11.21 15.47 -2.90
CA GLU A 233 12.47 15.09 -3.53
C GLU A 233 12.27 14.21 -4.76
N VAL A 234 11.20 13.43 -4.83
CA VAL A 234 10.88 12.63 -6.02
C VAL A 234 10.60 13.52 -7.24
N ALA A 235 9.84 14.60 -7.08
CA ALA A 235 9.58 15.55 -8.17
C ALA A 235 10.84 16.31 -8.57
N ARG A 236 11.67 16.71 -7.60
CA ARG A 236 12.98 17.34 -7.86
C ARG A 236 13.95 16.39 -8.57
N ARG A 237 13.97 15.10 -8.20
CA ARG A 237 14.78 14.08 -8.91
C ARG A 237 14.29 13.87 -10.32
N PHE A 238 12.98 13.84 -10.52
CA PHE A 238 12.39 13.74 -11.85
C PHE A 238 12.83 14.93 -12.72
N ASP A 239 12.77 16.16 -12.20
CA ASP A 239 13.23 17.37 -12.90
C ASP A 239 14.73 17.31 -13.25
N ARG A 240 15.57 16.83 -12.33
CA ARG A 240 17.02 16.67 -12.59
C ARG A 240 17.30 15.60 -13.65
N ALA A 241 16.56 14.51 -13.65
CA ALA A 241 16.72 13.42 -14.62
C ALA A 241 16.06 13.74 -15.98
N PHE A 242 15.23 14.76 -16.06
CA PHE A 242 14.47 15.10 -17.28
C PHE A 242 15.35 15.24 -18.54
N PRO A 243 16.52 15.89 -18.54
CA PRO A 243 17.39 15.97 -19.72
C PRO A 243 17.78 14.61 -20.30
N ASP A 244 17.90 13.56 -19.46
CA ASP A 244 18.33 12.23 -19.86
C ASP A 244 17.25 11.49 -20.70
N PHE A 245 15.98 11.88 -20.54
CA PHE A 245 14.87 11.27 -21.28
C PHE A 245 14.01 12.26 -22.08
N ALA A 246 14.35 13.54 -22.11
CA ALA A 246 13.57 14.55 -22.82
C ALA A 246 13.49 14.34 -24.35
N ARG A 247 14.41 13.58 -24.93
CA ARG A 247 14.54 13.34 -26.38
C ARG A 247 14.34 11.90 -26.80
N VAL A 248 13.84 11.04 -25.90
CA VAL A 248 13.60 9.62 -26.21
C VAL A 248 12.44 9.46 -27.17
N THR A 249 12.43 8.37 -27.92
CA THR A 249 11.35 8.04 -28.88
C THR A 249 10.05 7.65 -28.20
N GLY A 250 10.14 7.18 -26.95
CA GLY A 250 8.99 6.86 -26.11
C GLY A 250 9.34 6.83 -24.64
N LEU A 251 8.42 7.22 -23.78
CA LEU A 251 8.58 7.23 -22.33
C LEU A 251 7.57 6.29 -21.67
N ILE A 252 8.04 5.47 -20.75
CA ILE A 252 7.21 4.65 -19.87
C ILE A 252 7.40 5.19 -18.45
N LEU A 253 6.31 5.63 -17.81
CA LEU A 253 6.29 5.96 -16.40
C LEU A 253 5.73 4.78 -15.61
N ASP A 254 6.54 4.15 -14.78
CA ASP A 254 6.15 2.96 -14.03
C ASP A 254 5.75 3.34 -12.60
N LEU A 255 4.46 3.24 -12.29
CA LEU A 255 3.86 3.53 -10.98
C LEU A 255 3.44 2.25 -10.24
N ARG A 256 3.82 1.06 -10.71
CA ARG A 256 3.36 -0.21 -10.14
C ARG A 256 3.73 -0.41 -8.66
N ALA A 257 4.79 0.25 -8.19
CA ALA A 257 5.22 0.21 -6.80
C ALA A 257 4.90 1.50 -6.01
N ALA A 258 4.23 2.48 -6.64
CA ALA A 258 3.94 3.78 -6.03
C ALA A 258 2.72 3.68 -5.10
N ALA A 259 2.96 3.67 -3.80
CA ALA A 259 1.92 3.58 -2.79
C ALA A 259 1.95 4.80 -1.85
N GLY A 260 0.82 5.51 -1.77
CA GLY A 260 0.66 6.66 -0.87
C GLY A 260 1.46 7.90 -1.27
N GLY A 261 1.57 8.84 -0.33
CA GLY A 261 2.28 10.11 -0.52
C GLY A 261 1.35 11.31 -0.72
N ARG A 262 1.83 12.34 -1.43
CA ARG A 262 1.13 13.58 -1.69
C ARG A 262 0.88 13.75 -3.19
N SER A 263 -0.37 13.94 -3.56
CA SER A 263 -0.83 14.02 -4.95
C SER A 263 -0.17 15.16 -5.72
N GLU A 264 0.16 16.27 -5.04
CA GLU A 264 0.85 17.42 -5.64
C GLU A 264 2.20 17.05 -6.26
N PHE A 265 2.96 16.10 -5.69
CA PHE A 265 4.23 15.67 -6.27
C PHE A 265 4.02 14.86 -7.56
N GLY A 266 2.96 14.06 -7.61
CA GLY A 266 2.53 13.41 -8.84
C GLY A 266 2.10 14.42 -9.91
N TYR A 267 1.35 15.46 -9.54
CA TYR A 267 0.93 16.51 -10.47
C TYR A 267 2.11 17.34 -10.98
N GLN A 268 3.14 17.59 -10.17
CA GLN A 268 4.38 18.24 -10.62
C GLN A 268 5.10 17.39 -11.68
N ILE A 269 5.14 16.07 -11.50
CA ILE A 269 5.69 15.14 -12.52
C ILE A 269 4.85 15.19 -13.79
N LEU A 270 3.52 15.12 -13.69
CA LEU A 270 2.64 15.17 -14.87
C LEU A 270 2.76 16.50 -15.62
N ALA A 271 2.92 17.62 -14.92
CA ALA A 271 3.11 18.95 -15.52
C ALA A 271 4.41 19.09 -16.34
N ARG A 272 5.33 18.11 -16.26
CA ARG A 272 6.52 17.99 -17.14
C ARG A 272 6.24 17.12 -18.36
N LEU A 273 5.13 16.43 -18.37
CA LEU A 273 4.73 15.46 -19.40
C LEU A 273 3.47 15.90 -20.17
N GLU A 274 2.83 17.00 -19.76
CA GLU A 274 1.64 17.57 -20.36
C GLU A 274 1.81 19.08 -20.53
N ASP A 275 1.56 19.58 -21.76
CA ASP A 275 1.71 21.00 -22.11
C ASP A 275 0.43 21.82 -21.93
N LYS A 276 -0.70 21.16 -21.62
CA LYS A 276 -1.99 21.80 -21.35
C LYS A 276 -2.37 21.71 -19.88
N PRO A 277 -3.17 22.66 -19.36
CA PRO A 277 -3.76 22.52 -18.04
C PRO A 277 -4.62 21.25 -17.95
N PHE A 278 -4.57 20.57 -16.80
CA PHE A 278 -5.34 19.35 -16.55
C PHE A 278 -6.05 19.43 -15.20
N LEU A 279 -7.10 18.61 -15.04
CA LEU A 279 -7.84 18.56 -13.79
C LEU A 279 -7.22 17.54 -12.82
N ALA A 280 -7.06 17.94 -11.57
CA ALA A 280 -6.71 17.07 -10.45
C ALA A 280 -7.88 16.14 -10.09
N ALA A 281 -7.64 15.15 -9.25
CA ALA A 281 -8.72 14.40 -8.62
C ALA A 281 -9.57 15.36 -7.75
N ARG A 282 -10.89 15.14 -7.79
CA ARG A 282 -11.82 15.88 -6.93
C ARG A 282 -11.92 15.17 -5.58
N TRP A 283 -11.97 15.94 -4.50
CA TRP A 283 -12.15 15.38 -3.17
C TRP A 283 -13.38 15.97 -2.46
N LYS A 284 -13.92 15.22 -1.51
CA LYS A 284 -14.96 15.66 -0.58
C LYS A 284 -14.78 14.95 0.77
N THR A 285 -15.20 15.61 1.84
CA THR A 285 -15.14 15.08 3.22
C THR A 285 -16.53 15.08 3.86
N PRO A 286 -16.82 14.12 4.78
CA PRO A 286 -18.06 14.13 5.53
C PRO A 286 -18.17 15.38 6.40
N GLU A 287 -19.35 15.99 6.43
CA GLU A 287 -19.68 17.12 7.28
C GLU A 287 -20.86 16.75 8.20
N TYR A 288 -20.61 16.70 9.51
CA TYR A 288 -21.62 16.36 10.49
C TYR A 288 -22.46 17.54 10.88
N ARG A 289 -23.79 17.43 10.74
CA ARG A 289 -24.78 18.47 11.14
C ARG A 289 -25.70 17.90 12.21
N ALA A 290 -25.36 18.11 13.48
CA ALA A 290 -26.10 17.59 14.62
C ALA A 290 -27.58 17.98 14.63
N ALA A 291 -27.92 19.19 14.13
CA ALA A 291 -29.31 19.68 14.02
C ALA A 291 -30.21 18.76 13.18
N PHE A 292 -29.69 18.13 12.15
CA PHE A 292 -30.44 17.21 11.30
C PHE A 292 -30.93 15.99 12.10
N ARG A 293 -30.19 15.54 13.09
CA ARG A 293 -30.62 14.47 14.00
C ARG A 293 -31.81 14.93 14.86
N ALA A 294 -31.81 16.15 15.37
CA ALA A 294 -32.90 16.71 16.11
C ALA A 294 -34.20 16.85 15.26
N TRP A 295 -34.02 17.08 13.97
CA TRP A 295 -35.13 17.21 13.02
C TRP A 295 -35.57 15.87 12.42
N ARG A 296 -35.04 14.75 12.89
CA ARG A 296 -35.33 13.36 12.42
C ARG A 296 -35.19 13.21 10.91
N MET A 297 -34.25 13.88 10.30
CA MET A 297 -33.92 13.71 8.89
C MET A 297 -33.25 12.35 8.70
N ALA A 298 -33.58 11.60 7.62
CA ALA A 298 -33.17 10.21 7.42
C ALA A 298 -31.64 10.04 7.39
N ASP A 299 -30.91 10.85 6.66
CA ASP A 299 -29.44 10.88 6.63
C ASP A 299 -28.91 12.00 7.49
N SER A 300 -29.44 12.07 8.67
CA SER A 300 -29.45 13.20 9.58
C SER A 300 -28.06 13.67 9.98
N VAL A 301 -27.01 13.05 9.51
CA VAL A 301 -25.73 13.22 10.16
C VAL A 301 -24.64 13.67 9.22
N MET A 302 -24.78 13.40 7.92
CA MET A 302 -23.70 13.63 6.98
C MET A 302 -24.17 14.38 5.74
N THR A 303 -23.62 15.54 5.53
CA THR A 303 -23.50 16.17 4.21
C THR A 303 -22.08 16.06 3.73
N TRP A 304 -21.79 16.57 2.57
CA TRP A 304 -20.44 16.55 2.01
C TRP A 304 -19.95 17.98 1.80
N TYR A 305 -18.73 18.24 2.26
CA TYR A 305 -17.98 19.43 1.86
C TYR A 305 -16.90 19.04 0.87
N GLY A 306 -16.74 19.79 -0.21
CA GLY A 306 -15.67 19.61 -1.18
C GLY A 306 -15.75 20.64 -2.29
N PRO A 307 -14.61 21.21 -2.70
CA PRO A 307 -14.55 22.14 -3.82
C PRO A 307 -14.76 21.41 -5.18
N PRO A 308 -14.92 22.16 -6.28
CA PRO A 308 -14.68 21.63 -7.62
C PRO A 308 -13.25 21.08 -7.74
N ALA A 309 -13.02 20.23 -8.75
CA ALA A 309 -11.67 19.75 -9.04
C ALA A 309 -10.74 20.92 -9.37
N ASP A 310 -9.55 20.92 -8.80
CA ASP A 310 -8.53 21.92 -9.08
C ASP A 310 -7.97 21.77 -10.48
N THR A 311 -7.62 22.89 -11.12
CA THR A 311 -6.92 22.90 -12.40
C THR A 311 -5.43 23.08 -12.16
N VAL A 312 -4.65 22.05 -12.49
CA VAL A 312 -3.19 22.10 -12.48
C VAL A 312 -2.73 22.74 -13.79
N ARG A 313 -1.94 23.80 -13.67
CA ARG A 313 -1.35 24.47 -14.84
C ARG A 313 -0.11 23.72 -15.28
N SER A 314 0.08 23.60 -16.61
CA SER A 314 1.37 23.14 -17.15
C SER A 314 2.49 24.12 -16.79
N ARG A 315 3.70 23.61 -16.72
CA ARG A 315 4.89 24.44 -16.43
C ARG A 315 5.40 25.11 -17.71
N THR A 316 5.44 26.45 -17.70
CA THR A 316 5.92 27.26 -18.83
C THR A 316 7.41 27.61 -18.71
N ASP A 317 7.99 27.41 -17.54
CA ASP A 317 9.37 27.74 -17.17
C ASP A 317 10.38 26.63 -17.55
N HIS A 318 9.90 25.48 -18.03
CA HIS A 318 10.73 24.32 -18.37
C HIS A 318 10.23 23.62 -19.64
N PRO A 319 11.12 22.89 -20.36
CA PRO A 319 10.71 22.03 -21.47
C PRO A 319 9.74 20.93 -21.02
N THR A 320 8.77 20.61 -21.84
CA THR A 320 7.80 19.53 -21.63
C THR A 320 8.09 18.38 -22.57
N TYR A 321 8.00 17.14 -22.09
CA TYR A 321 8.08 15.96 -22.93
C TYR A 321 6.73 15.75 -23.65
N THR A 322 6.72 15.90 -24.97
CA THR A 322 5.51 15.75 -25.80
C THR A 322 5.50 14.46 -26.63
N GLY A 323 6.54 13.62 -26.50
CA GLY A 323 6.64 12.33 -27.19
C GLY A 323 5.60 11.30 -26.73
N PRO A 324 5.57 10.09 -27.34
CA PRO A 324 4.70 8.98 -26.90
C PRO A 324 4.91 8.61 -25.44
N LEU A 325 3.82 8.44 -24.67
CA LEU A 325 3.86 8.18 -23.24
C LEU A 325 2.90 7.03 -22.86
N ALA A 326 3.39 6.10 -22.05
CA ALA A 326 2.59 5.08 -21.39
C ALA A 326 2.83 5.13 -19.88
N VAL A 327 1.80 4.83 -19.07
CA VAL A 327 1.91 4.71 -17.62
C VAL A 327 1.59 3.28 -17.22
N LEU A 328 2.48 2.64 -16.43
CA LEU A 328 2.22 1.31 -15.89
C LEU A 328 1.53 1.43 -14.54
N ALA A 329 0.48 0.63 -14.34
CA ALA A 329 -0.26 0.54 -13.10
C ALA A 329 -0.46 -0.92 -12.67
N SER A 330 -0.59 -1.14 -11.38
CA SER A 330 -0.94 -2.43 -10.78
C SER A 330 -1.72 -2.23 -9.49
N THR A 331 -2.08 -3.31 -8.81
CA THR A 331 -2.65 -3.27 -7.46
C THR A 331 -1.71 -2.62 -6.42
N GLY A 332 -0.43 -2.46 -6.71
CA GLY A 332 0.52 -1.69 -5.89
C GLY A 332 0.43 -0.17 -6.08
N THR A 333 -0.27 0.30 -7.12
CA THR A 333 -0.51 1.73 -7.37
C THR A 333 -1.64 2.20 -6.46
N ALA A 334 -1.37 3.05 -5.46
CA ALA A 334 -2.33 3.42 -4.42
C ALA A 334 -2.23 4.90 -4.00
N GLY A 335 -3.32 5.46 -3.46
CA GLY A 335 -3.37 6.79 -2.87
C GLY A 335 -2.98 7.88 -3.86
N ALA A 336 -1.95 8.68 -3.56
CA ALA A 336 -1.48 9.78 -4.41
C ALA A 336 -1.13 9.35 -5.85
N ALA A 337 -0.69 8.09 -6.05
CA ALA A 337 -0.45 7.57 -7.40
C ALA A 337 -1.77 7.29 -8.15
N GLU A 338 -2.86 7.02 -7.44
CA GLU A 338 -4.19 6.92 -8.06
C GLU A 338 -4.69 8.30 -8.49
N ASP A 339 -4.46 9.34 -7.70
CA ASP A 339 -4.76 10.72 -8.09
C ASP A 339 -3.96 11.16 -9.32
N PHE A 340 -2.70 10.71 -9.42
CA PHE A 340 -1.92 10.87 -10.65
C PHE A 340 -2.61 10.18 -11.84
N LEU A 341 -3.08 8.92 -11.68
CA LEU A 341 -3.78 8.20 -12.76
C LEU A 341 -5.07 8.92 -13.18
N VAL A 342 -5.82 9.51 -12.22
CA VAL A 342 -6.99 10.34 -12.51
C VAL A 342 -6.60 11.53 -13.41
N ALA A 343 -5.59 12.31 -12.99
CA ALA A 343 -5.12 13.47 -13.74
C ALA A 343 -4.56 13.09 -15.12
N PHE A 344 -3.77 12.03 -15.19
CA PHE A 344 -3.21 11.51 -16.43
C PHE A 344 -4.30 11.08 -17.43
N ARG A 345 -5.31 10.37 -16.94
CA ARG A 345 -6.43 9.92 -17.78
C ARG A 345 -7.27 11.09 -18.28
N THR A 346 -7.58 12.05 -17.41
CA THR A 346 -8.36 13.25 -17.79
C THR A 346 -7.62 14.17 -18.73
N SER A 347 -6.28 14.22 -18.67
CA SER A 347 -5.48 14.98 -19.63
C SER A 347 -5.48 14.39 -21.05
N GLY A 348 -5.75 13.07 -21.18
CA GLY A 348 -5.68 12.36 -22.45
C GLY A 348 -4.26 12.23 -23.01
N ARG A 349 -3.22 12.39 -22.17
CA ARG A 349 -1.82 12.48 -22.56
C ARG A 349 -1.22 11.17 -23.08
N GLY A 350 -1.82 10.03 -22.76
CA GLY A 350 -1.35 8.70 -23.14
C GLY A 350 -2.28 7.61 -22.63
N MET A 351 -1.79 6.39 -22.52
CA MET A 351 -2.56 5.23 -22.05
C MET A 351 -1.94 4.63 -20.79
N THR A 352 -2.79 4.17 -19.88
CA THR A 352 -2.37 3.31 -18.77
C THR A 352 -2.38 1.85 -19.22
N VAL A 353 -1.36 1.09 -18.77
CA VAL A 353 -1.14 -0.32 -19.13
C VAL A 353 -0.93 -1.14 -17.85
N GLY A 354 -1.56 -2.29 -17.72
CA GLY A 354 -1.35 -3.22 -16.60
C GLY A 354 -2.64 -3.69 -15.95
N GLU A 355 -2.67 -3.67 -14.62
CA GLU A 355 -3.79 -4.11 -13.80
C GLU A 355 -4.48 -2.92 -13.11
N PRO A 356 -5.72 -3.09 -12.62
CA PRO A 356 -6.38 -2.06 -11.82
C PRO A 356 -5.55 -1.66 -10.60
N SER A 357 -5.61 -0.38 -10.22
CA SER A 357 -4.98 0.14 -9.01
C SER A 357 -5.61 -0.42 -7.73
N ALA A 358 -5.05 -0.09 -6.56
CA ALA A 358 -5.52 -0.57 -5.26
C ALA A 358 -6.97 -0.22 -4.93
N GLY A 359 -7.49 0.88 -5.48
CA GLY A 359 -8.82 1.40 -5.16
C GLY A 359 -8.91 2.01 -3.76
N THR A 360 -7.84 2.63 -3.32
CA THR A 360 -7.65 3.13 -1.94
C THR A 360 -7.30 4.63 -1.96
N PRO A 361 -8.15 5.49 -2.53
CA PRO A 361 -7.90 6.91 -2.55
C PRO A 361 -8.29 7.59 -1.24
N GLY A 362 -7.77 8.79 -1.02
CA GLY A 362 -8.18 9.70 0.04
C GLY A 362 -7.09 10.02 1.04
N ASP A 363 -7.21 11.21 1.63
CA ASP A 363 -6.35 11.62 2.73
C ASP A 363 -6.75 10.92 4.03
N VAL A 364 -5.79 10.71 4.91
CA VAL A 364 -5.98 10.02 6.17
C VAL A 364 -5.94 10.98 7.36
N ALA A 365 -6.75 10.71 8.36
CA ALA A 365 -6.58 11.29 9.70
C ALA A 365 -5.94 10.25 10.63
N ALA A 366 -4.95 10.71 11.38
CA ALA A 366 -4.35 9.92 12.45
C ALA A 366 -5.05 10.24 13.77
N VAL A 367 -5.58 9.21 14.41
CA VAL A 367 -6.26 9.28 15.71
C VAL A 367 -5.34 8.76 16.79
N GLN A 368 -5.00 9.61 17.75
CA GLN A 368 -4.13 9.23 18.87
C GLN A 368 -4.88 8.36 19.88
N LEU A 369 -4.23 7.31 20.32
CA LEU A 369 -4.70 6.36 21.32
C LEU A 369 -3.78 6.38 22.55
N PRO A 370 -4.17 5.77 23.69
CA PRO A 370 -3.33 5.72 24.87
C PRO A 370 -1.91 5.20 24.58
N LYS A 371 -0.91 5.73 25.29
CA LYS A 371 0.50 5.30 25.26
C LYS A 371 1.14 5.33 23.89
N SER A 372 0.90 6.37 23.11
CA SER A 372 1.49 6.59 21.77
C SER A 372 1.10 5.52 20.74
N TRP A 373 0.03 4.79 20.96
CA TRP A 373 -0.64 4.09 19.89
C TRP A 373 -1.40 5.09 19.02
N ALA A 374 -1.60 4.77 17.75
CA ALA A 374 -2.48 5.53 16.88
C ALA A 374 -3.14 4.61 15.86
N VAL A 375 -4.24 5.08 15.32
CA VAL A 375 -4.84 4.48 14.11
C VAL A 375 -5.04 5.56 13.07
N GLN A 376 -5.16 5.15 11.82
CA GLN A 376 -5.53 6.05 10.73
C GLN A 376 -6.54 5.37 9.82
N PHE A 377 -7.32 6.18 9.11
CA PHE A 377 -8.27 5.77 8.07
C PHE A 377 -8.61 6.97 7.18
N SER A 378 -9.19 6.71 6.01
CA SER A 378 -9.53 7.75 5.02
C SER A 378 -10.64 8.67 5.51
N VAL A 379 -10.39 9.98 5.50
CA VAL A 379 -11.36 11.03 5.87
C VAL A 379 -11.81 11.86 4.68
N THR A 380 -11.20 11.69 3.53
CA THR A 380 -11.66 12.30 2.26
C THR A 380 -12.00 11.20 1.26
N ARG A 381 -12.97 11.49 0.41
CA ARG A 381 -13.36 10.66 -0.72
C ARG A 381 -12.86 11.32 -2.00
N HIS A 382 -11.98 10.63 -2.72
CA HIS A 382 -11.47 11.11 -4.00
C HIS A 382 -12.21 10.47 -5.15
N THR A 383 -12.42 11.25 -6.22
CA THR A 383 -13.15 10.83 -7.42
C THR A 383 -12.48 11.42 -8.66
N PHE A 384 -12.87 10.95 -9.82
CA PHE A 384 -12.64 11.70 -11.06
C PHE A 384 -13.33 13.07 -10.99
N PRO A 385 -12.91 14.06 -11.81
CA PRO A 385 -13.54 15.38 -11.82
C PRO A 385 -15.05 15.36 -12.11
N ASP A 386 -15.53 14.37 -12.86
CA ASP A 386 -16.96 14.14 -13.14
C ASP A 386 -17.73 13.49 -11.98
N GLY A 387 -17.04 13.14 -10.89
CA GLY A 387 -17.61 12.47 -9.73
C GLY A 387 -17.58 10.94 -9.78
N THR A 388 -17.04 10.33 -10.83
CA THR A 388 -16.88 8.87 -10.91
C THR A 388 -15.98 8.38 -9.79
N GLU A 389 -16.47 7.42 -8.98
CA GLU A 389 -15.74 6.83 -7.86
C GLU A 389 -14.91 5.64 -8.32
N PHE A 390 -13.75 5.45 -7.68
CA PHE A 390 -12.88 4.30 -7.90
C PHE A 390 -12.47 3.55 -6.62
N PHE A 391 -12.92 4.03 -5.45
CA PHE A 391 -12.75 3.31 -4.19
C PHE A 391 -13.39 1.91 -4.28
N GLY A 392 -12.64 0.88 -3.85
CA GLY A 392 -13.10 -0.51 -3.86
C GLY A 392 -13.15 -1.18 -5.24
N ALA A 393 -12.83 -0.44 -6.30
CA ALA A 393 -12.78 -0.96 -7.68
C ALA A 393 -11.41 -0.81 -8.32
N GLY A 394 -10.64 0.22 -7.91
CA GLY A 394 -9.41 0.64 -8.57
C GLY A 394 -9.67 1.35 -9.91
N ILE A 395 -8.65 2.06 -10.38
CA ILE A 395 -8.65 2.67 -11.70
C ILE A 395 -8.22 1.61 -12.71
N LYS A 396 -9.13 1.22 -13.59
CA LYS A 396 -8.87 0.21 -14.63
C LYS A 396 -7.96 0.81 -15.71
N PRO A 397 -6.88 0.13 -16.11
CA PRO A 397 -6.04 0.61 -17.22
C PRO A 397 -6.80 0.55 -18.55
N GLU A 398 -6.47 1.43 -19.48
CA GLU A 398 -7.00 1.39 -20.85
C GLU A 398 -6.50 0.16 -21.61
N ILE A 399 -5.30 -0.31 -21.30
CA ILE A 399 -4.72 -1.51 -21.87
C ILE A 399 -4.51 -2.53 -20.77
N PRO A 400 -5.50 -3.40 -20.50
CA PRO A 400 -5.38 -4.40 -19.44
C PRO A 400 -4.36 -5.49 -19.80
N VAL A 401 -3.46 -5.77 -18.88
CA VAL A 401 -2.44 -6.83 -18.99
C VAL A 401 -2.18 -7.40 -17.60
N THR A 402 -2.25 -8.71 -17.48
CA THR A 402 -1.86 -9.45 -16.28
C THR A 402 -0.49 -10.12 -16.52
N GLN A 403 0.38 -10.16 -15.52
CA GLN A 403 1.67 -10.85 -15.57
C GLN A 403 1.46 -12.37 -15.50
N PRO A 404 1.70 -13.15 -16.56
CA PRO A 404 1.59 -14.61 -16.50
C PRO A 404 2.72 -15.20 -15.66
N VAL A 405 2.42 -16.25 -14.87
CA VAL A 405 3.44 -16.94 -14.06
C VAL A 405 4.61 -17.46 -14.92
N GLY A 406 4.33 -18.02 -16.10
CA GLY A 406 5.36 -18.52 -17.00
C GLY A 406 6.30 -17.42 -17.50
N ASP A 407 5.77 -16.23 -17.80
CA ASP A 407 6.60 -15.09 -18.22
C ASP A 407 7.42 -14.56 -17.04
N PHE A 408 6.82 -14.47 -15.85
CA PHE A 408 7.51 -14.08 -14.63
C PHE A 408 8.70 -15.01 -14.34
N LEU A 409 8.48 -16.32 -14.37
CA LEU A 409 9.55 -17.32 -14.16
C LEU A 409 10.63 -17.28 -15.24
N ALA A 410 10.29 -16.84 -16.45
CA ALA A 410 11.23 -16.64 -17.55
C ALA A 410 11.91 -15.24 -17.53
N GLY A 411 11.67 -14.42 -16.50
CA GLY A 411 12.22 -13.07 -16.36
C GLY A 411 11.64 -12.06 -17.36
N ARG A 412 10.48 -12.33 -17.96
CA ARG A 412 9.81 -11.42 -18.89
C ARG A 412 8.75 -10.60 -18.16
N ASP A 413 8.72 -9.30 -18.42
CA ASP A 413 7.70 -8.37 -17.93
C ASP A 413 6.67 -8.12 -19.03
N ALA A 414 5.57 -8.86 -19.01
CA ALA A 414 4.51 -8.79 -20.01
C ALA A 414 3.84 -7.41 -20.08
N VAL A 415 3.75 -6.70 -18.93
CA VAL A 415 3.18 -5.35 -18.84
C VAL A 415 4.08 -4.34 -19.53
N LEU A 416 5.39 -4.38 -19.22
CA LEU A 416 6.40 -3.52 -19.84
C LEU A 416 6.49 -3.77 -21.36
N GLU A 417 6.48 -5.02 -21.78
CA GLU A 417 6.50 -5.38 -23.22
C GLU A 417 5.26 -4.86 -23.95
N ARG A 418 4.08 -4.92 -23.33
CA ARG A 418 2.84 -4.40 -23.91
C ARG A 418 2.86 -2.89 -24.04
N ALA A 419 3.40 -2.17 -23.05
CA ALA A 419 3.59 -0.72 -23.12
C ALA A 419 4.56 -0.33 -24.24
N ARG A 420 5.68 -1.02 -24.40
CA ARG A 420 6.62 -0.82 -25.52
C ARG A 420 5.93 -1.00 -26.89
N LYS A 421 5.09 -2.02 -27.02
CA LYS A 421 4.33 -2.26 -28.25
C LYS A 421 3.37 -1.13 -28.53
N TYR A 422 2.68 -0.59 -27.52
CA TYR A 422 1.81 0.57 -27.65
C TYR A 422 2.59 1.80 -28.15
N LEU A 423 3.73 2.14 -27.54
CA LEU A 423 4.53 3.30 -27.94
C LEU A 423 4.94 3.25 -29.41
N LYS A 424 5.35 2.08 -29.93
CA LYS A 424 5.66 1.89 -31.35
C LYS A 424 4.48 2.19 -32.30
N THR A 425 3.25 1.87 -31.87
CA THR A 425 2.06 2.15 -32.71
C THR A 425 1.78 3.65 -32.77
N VAL A 426 2.01 4.39 -31.70
CA VAL A 426 1.84 5.85 -31.63
C VAL A 426 2.90 6.57 -32.45
N GLU A 427 4.15 6.12 -32.40
CA GLU A 427 5.27 6.67 -33.15
C GLU A 427 5.02 6.50 -34.68
N GLY A 428 4.64 5.29 -35.12
CA GLY A 428 4.33 5.02 -36.53
C GLY A 428 3.12 5.79 -37.07
N GLY A 429 2.19 6.22 -36.21
CA GLY A 429 1.04 7.06 -36.59
C GLY A 429 1.37 8.55 -36.72
N ARG A 430 2.42 9.05 -36.09
CA ARG A 430 2.88 10.45 -36.20
C ARG A 430 3.76 10.70 -37.45
N GLY A 431 4.28 9.66 -38.07
CA GLY A 431 5.11 9.71 -39.29
C GLY A 431 4.34 9.62 -40.61
N ARG A 432 3.02 9.55 -40.55
CA ARG A 432 2.12 9.58 -41.70
C ARG A 432 1.28 10.84 -41.63
#